data_1d66a79bb8360058860ab2b59b9dfd6d
#
_entry.id   1d66a79bb8360058860ab2b59b9dfd6d
#
_cell.length_a   1.000
_cell.length_b   1.000
_cell.length_c   1.000
_cell.angle_alpha   90.00
_cell.angle_beta   90.00
_cell.angle_gamma   90.00
#
_symmetry.space_group_name_H-M   'P 1'
#
loop_
_entity.id
_entity.type
_entity.pdbx_description
1 polymer ?
#
loop_
_entity_poly.entity_id
_entity_poly.type
_entity_poly.pdbx_seq_one_letter_code
_entity_poly.pdbx_strand_id
1 'polypeptide(L)'
;KKRLKLRIGATKTIGDYVLIDAIKDYLGSPSHELSLIVDNTKHLLQMLDENQLDFAVIEGTFSKTKYDFYLLRMEPFVGICAKDSPLCGRHLAMEDLLKETIIVREEGSGTRRIFEERLMASGYALNDFTREVSISSFVSIKALVAGGVGISFLYQSVVANEESIGTFTVDGITEPHPFHVVYTRNTNAKNYAQQFLGSDANETHCEKQFR
;
A
#
# COMPACT_ATOMS: atom_id res chain seq x y z
N LYS A 1 -26.72 1.15 25.22
CA LYS A 1 -26.50 1.34 23.76
C LYS A 1 -25.59 0.23 23.26
N LYS A 2 -26.01 -0.52 22.24
CA LYS A 2 -25.19 -1.56 21.62
C LYS A 2 -23.98 -0.87 20.97
N ARG A 3 -22.77 -1.20 21.41
CA ARG A 3 -21.53 -0.68 20.82
C ARG A 3 -21.29 -1.41 19.49
N LEU A 4 -20.99 -0.65 18.45
CA LEU A 4 -20.68 -1.21 17.15
C LEU A 4 -19.16 -1.35 17.06
N LYS A 5 -18.66 -2.57 17.27
CA LYS A 5 -17.23 -2.87 17.17
C LYS A 5 -16.90 -3.37 15.77
N LEU A 6 -16.03 -2.66 15.09
CA LEU A 6 -15.50 -3.00 13.76
C LEU A 6 -14.09 -3.58 13.88
N ARG A 7 -13.84 -4.72 13.22
CA ARG A 7 -12.55 -5.42 13.21
C ARG A 7 -11.97 -5.38 11.79
N ILE A 8 -10.94 -4.59 11.60
CA ILE A 8 -10.34 -4.32 10.29
C ILE A 8 -8.91 -4.85 10.23
N GLY A 9 -8.56 -5.49 9.12
CA GLY A 9 -7.19 -5.80 8.76
C GLY A 9 -6.70 -4.85 7.67
N ALA A 10 -5.42 -4.51 7.69
CA ALA A 10 -4.80 -3.73 6.62
C ALA A 10 -3.35 -4.12 6.43
N THR A 11 -2.86 -4.11 5.19
CA THR A 11 -1.42 -4.19 4.94
C THR A 11 -0.73 -2.88 5.37
N LYS A 12 0.57 -2.91 5.53
CA LYS A 12 1.31 -1.89 6.30
C LYS A 12 1.14 -0.47 5.77
N THR A 13 1.31 -0.24 4.48
CA THR A 13 1.08 1.09 3.89
C THR A 13 -0.33 1.60 4.16
N ILE A 14 -1.32 0.73 3.98
CA ILE A 14 -2.74 1.08 4.12
C ILE A 14 -3.08 1.36 5.58
N GLY A 15 -2.65 0.50 6.50
CA GLY A 15 -2.92 0.65 7.92
C GLY A 15 -2.21 1.83 8.56
N ASP A 16 -0.96 2.09 8.16
CA ASP A 16 -0.15 3.16 8.74
C ASP A 16 -0.49 4.55 8.17
N TYR A 17 -0.97 4.63 6.91
CA TYR A 17 -1.12 5.92 6.22
C TYR A 17 -2.51 6.16 5.60
N VAL A 18 -3.13 5.16 5.00
CA VAL A 18 -4.32 5.36 4.16
C VAL A 18 -5.59 5.45 4.98
N LEU A 19 -5.73 4.64 6.03
CA LEU A 19 -6.97 4.51 6.81
C LEU A 19 -7.12 5.54 7.93
N ILE A 20 -6.13 6.37 8.20
CA ILE A 20 -6.10 7.23 9.40
C ILE A 20 -7.29 8.18 9.46
N ASP A 21 -7.64 8.84 8.35
CA ASP A 21 -8.75 9.78 8.33
C ASP A 21 -10.10 9.07 8.46
N ALA A 22 -10.29 7.94 7.78
CA ALA A 22 -11.48 7.11 7.95
C ALA A 22 -11.65 6.61 9.41
N ILE A 23 -10.55 6.26 10.07
CA ILE A 23 -10.55 5.88 11.50
C ILE A 23 -10.99 7.04 12.38
N LYS A 24 -10.45 8.25 12.16
CA LYS A 24 -10.84 9.46 12.91
C LYS A 24 -12.33 9.74 12.77
N ASP A 25 -12.83 9.71 11.53
CA ASP A 25 -14.24 9.98 11.23
C ASP A 25 -15.16 8.92 11.89
N TYR A 26 -14.80 7.65 11.77
CA TYR A 26 -15.55 6.56 12.40
C TYR A 26 -15.62 6.69 13.92
N LEU A 27 -14.50 7.00 14.57
CA LEU A 27 -14.39 7.16 16.01
C LEU A 27 -14.95 8.49 16.53
N GLY A 28 -15.39 9.39 15.67
CA GLY A 28 -16.13 10.59 16.03
C GLY A 28 -17.46 10.29 16.74
N SER A 29 -18.03 9.09 16.57
CA SER A 29 -19.21 8.63 17.32
C SER A 29 -18.79 7.87 18.58
N PRO A 30 -19.27 8.28 19.79
CA PRO A 30 -18.92 7.60 21.05
C PRO A 30 -19.42 6.15 21.17
N SER A 31 -20.32 5.73 20.28
CA SER A 31 -20.84 4.35 20.25
C SER A 31 -20.03 3.41 19.36
N HIS A 32 -19.05 3.95 18.62
CA HIS A 32 -18.22 3.15 17.73
C HIS A 32 -16.93 2.70 18.44
N GLU A 33 -16.59 1.43 18.22
CA GLU A 33 -15.32 0.83 18.65
C GLU A 33 -14.65 0.22 17.42
N LEU A 34 -13.32 0.23 17.41
CA LEU A 34 -12.53 -0.27 16.29
C LEU A 34 -11.35 -1.08 16.80
N SER A 35 -11.04 -2.17 16.11
CA SER A 35 -9.80 -2.90 16.20
C SER A 35 -9.16 -2.94 14.82
N LEU A 36 -7.93 -2.45 14.69
CA LEU A 36 -7.14 -2.50 13.47
C LEU A 36 -5.94 -3.42 13.68
N ILE A 37 -5.80 -4.42 12.83
CA ILE A 37 -4.62 -5.27 12.74
C ILE A 37 -3.86 -4.93 11.45
N VAL A 38 -2.60 -4.58 11.59
CA VAL A 38 -1.69 -4.30 10.46
C VAL A 38 -0.75 -5.49 10.32
N ASP A 39 -0.85 -6.20 9.20
CA ASP A 39 -0.07 -7.42 8.94
C ASP A 39 0.08 -7.66 7.42
N ASN A 40 0.75 -8.74 7.04
CA ASN A 40 0.87 -9.15 5.64
C ASN A 40 -0.46 -9.74 5.10
N THR A 41 -0.59 -9.74 3.78
CA THR A 41 -1.80 -10.24 3.09
C THR A 41 -2.17 -11.66 3.50
N LYS A 42 -1.20 -12.56 3.57
CA LYS A 42 -1.45 -13.98 3.89
C LYS A 42 -2.10 -14.13 5.27
N HIS A 43 -1.57 -13.48 6.28
CA HIS A 43 -2.11 -13.54 7.64
C HIS A 43 -3.49 -12.90 7.73
N LEU A 44 -3.69 -11.74 7.08
CA LEU A 44 -5.00 -11.08 7.07
C LEU A 44 -6.09 -11.93 6.39
N LEU A 45 -5.77 -12.63 5.30
CA LEU A 45 -6.70 -13.55 4.64
C LEU A 45 -7.03 -14.75 5.53
N GLN A 46 -6.05 -15.28 6.27
CA GLN A 46 -6.29 -16.32 7.27
C GLN A 46 -7.24 -15.82 8.37
N MET A 47 -7.03 -14.61 8.88
CA MET A 47 -7.91 -14.02 9.90
C MET A 47 -9.35 -13.79 9.38
N LEU A 48 -9.52 -13.48 8.09
CA LEU A 48 -10.85 -13.45 7.46
C LEU A 48 -11.48 -14.83 7.44
N ASP A 49 -10.74 -15.86 7.07
CA ASP A 49 -11.23 -17.25 7.05
C ASP A 49 -11.66 -17.75 8.44
N GLU A 50 -10.96 -17.30 9.48
CA GLU A 50 -11.24 -17.61 10.87
C GLU A 50 -12.29 -16.67 11.50
N ASN A 51 -12.93 -15.81 10.71
CA ASN A 51 -13.92 -14.82 11.15
C ASN A 51 -13.44 -13.89 12.27
N GLN A 52 -12.15 -13.55 12.24
CA GLN A 52 -11.52 -12.63 13.20
C GLN A 52 -11.57 -11.17 12.73
N LEU A 53 -11.78 -10.93 11.43
CA LEU A 53 -11.94 -9.62 10.81
C LEU A 53 -13.30 -9.51 10.12
N ASP A 54 -13.84 -8.31 10.07
CA ASP A 54 -15.04 -8.00 9.30
C ASP A 54 -14.68 -7.76 7.82
N PHE A 55 -13.57 -7.10 7.56
CA PHE A 55 -12.95 -6.97 6.25
C PHE A 55 -11.46 -6.64 6.38
N ALA A 56 -10.75 -6.74 5.27
CA ALA A 56 -9.36 -6.32 5.16
C ALA A 56 -9.16 -5.39 3.95
N VAL A 57 -8.23 -4.45 4.06
CA VAL A 57 -7.81 -3.59 2.96
C VAL A 57 -6.36 -3.94 2.62
N ILE A 58 -6.14 -4.42 1.40
CA ILE A 58 -4.88 -5.03 1.01
C ILE A 58 -4.36 -4.53 -0.33
N GLU A 59 -3.04 -4.56 -0.49
CA GLU A 59 -2.34 -4.30 -1.74
C GLU A 59 -1.95 -5.59 -2.49
N GLY A 60 -1.93 -6.73 -1.78
CA GLY A 60 -1.46 -8.01 -2.29
C GLY A 60 -2.47 -8.75 -3.16
N THR A 61 -2.04 -9.91 -3.64
CA THR A 61 -2.89 -10.83 -4.41
C THR A 61 -3.74 -11.70 -3.49
N PHE A 62 -4.94 -11.98 -3.94
CA PHE A 62 -5.90 -12.86 -3.24
C PHE A 62 -6.75 -13.64 -4.24
N SER A 63 -7.41 -14.69 -3.79
CA SER A 63 -8.30 -15.48 -4.62
C SER A 63 -9.63 -14.76 -4.85
N LYS A 64 -9.84 -14.27 -6.06
CA LYS A 64 -11.09 -13.61 -6.48
C LYS A 64 -12.30 -14.56 -6.55
N THR A 65 -12.05 -15.86 -6.51
CA THR A 65 -13.11 -16.87 -6.45
C THR A 65 -13.51 -17.23 -5.02
N LYS A 66 -12.62 -17.00 -4.06
CA LYS A 66 -12.85 -17.32 -2.64
C LYS A 66 -13.47 -16.16 -1.86
N TYR A 67 -13.06 -14.94 -2.15
CA TYR A 67 -13.49 -13.74 -1.44
C TYR A 67 -14.33 -12.84 -2.35
N ASP A 68 -15.20 -12.04 -1.74
CA ASP A 68 -15.77 -10.86 -2.36
C ASP A 68 -14.83 -9.66 -2.14
N PHE A 69 -14.85 -8.72 -3.07
CA PHE A 69 -13.95 -7.57 -3.03
C PHE A 69 -14.47 -6.40 -3.86
N TYR A 70 -13.93 -5.23 -3.60
CA TYR A 70 -14.05 -4.08 -4.51
C TYR A 70 -12.78 -3.24 -4.50
N LEU A 71 -12.56 -2.49 -5.57
CA LEU A 71 -11.44 -1.56 -5.69
C LEU A 71 -11.68 -0.36 -4.76
N LEU A 72 -10.77 -0.13 -3.80
CA LEU A 72 -10.79 1.08 -3.00
C LEU A 72 -10.25 2.27 -3.81
N ARG A 73 -9.04 2.14 -4.33
CA ARG A 73 -8.40 3.14 -5.21
C ARG A 73 -7.17 2.58 -5.91
N MET A 74 -6.75 3.28 -6.96
CA MET A 74 -5.42 3.11 -7.55
C MET A 74 -4.46 4.04 -6.80
N GLU A 75 -3.49 3.47 -6.11
CA GLU A 75 -2.50 4.24 -5.35
C GLU A 75 -1.25 4.48 -6.17
N PRO A 76 -0.78 5.74 -6.31
CA PRO A 76 0.48 6.03 -6.98
C PRO A 76 1.65 5.35 -6.27
N PHE A 77 2.52 4.71 -7.05
CA PHE A 77 3.78 4.11 -6.62
C PHE A 77 4.92 4.94 -7.18
N VAL A 78 5.83 5.43 -6.33
CA VAL A 78 6.82 6.44 -6.70
C VAL A 78 8.22 6.06 -6.24
N GLY A 79 9.22 6.54 -6.96
CA GLY A 79 10.59 6.59 -6.45
C GLY A 79 10.71 7.76 -5.47
N ILE A 80 11.47 7.56 -4.40
CA ILE A 80 11.74 8.59 -3.39
C ILE A 80 13.24 8.84 -3.22
N CYS A 81 13.58 10.09 -3.02
CA CYS A 81 14.95 10.57 -2.83
C CYS A 81 14.95 11.73 -1.82
N ALA A 82 16.13 12.19 -1.42
CA ALA A 82 16.25 13.43 -0.66
C ALA A 82 15.66 14.60 -1.46
N LYS A 83 15.06 15.58 -0.78
CA LYS A 83 14.39 16.72 -1.45
C LYS A 83 15.35 17.55 -2.32
N ASP A 84 16.60 17.66 -1.91
CA ASP A 84 17.68 18.38 -2.62
C ASP A 84 18.44 17.50 -3.63
N SER A 85 18.05 16.24 -3.78
CA SER A 85 18.65 15.34 -4.76
C SER A 85 18.41 15.82 -6.20
N PRO A 86 19.37 15.65 -7.10
CA PRO A 86 19.19 15.92 -8.54
C PRO A 86 18.15 14.99 -9.21
N LEU A 87 17.70 13.94 -8.53
CA LEU A 87 16.68 13.01 -9.02
C LEU A 87 15.27 13.57 -8.79
N CYS A 88 15.11 14.49 -7.83
CA CYS A 88 13.81 15.01 -7.40
C CYS A 88 13.05 15.68 -8.56
N GLY A 89 11.77 15.30 -8.72
CA GLY A 89 10.86 15.86 -9.71
C GLY A 89 11.11 15.39 -11.15
N ARG A 90 12.01 14.43 -11.37
CA ARG A 90 12.38 13.97 -12.70
C ARG A 90 11.65 12.68 -13.09
N HIS A 91 11.56 12.49 -14.39
CA HIS A 91 11.25 11.21 -15.02
C HIS A 91 12.59 10.58 -15.48
N LEU A 92 12.92 9.39 -15.01
CA LEU A 92 14.23 8.79 -15.11
C LEU A 92 14.16 7.42 -15.79
N ALA A 93 15.26 7.02 -16.43
CA ALA A 93 15.47 5.65 -16.85
C ALA A 93 16.05 4.82 -15.70
N MET A 94 15.82 3.50 -15.70
CA MET A 94 16.38 2.61 -14.66
C MET A 94 17.90 2.67 -14.60
N GLU A 95 18.56 2.78 -15.75
CA GLU A 95 20.03 2.86 -15.86
C GLU A 95 20.62 4.03 -15.07
N ASP A 96 19.89 5.14 -14.98
CA ASP A 96 20.32 6.33 -14.22
C ASP A 96 20.37 6.07 -12.71
N LEU A 97 19.60 5.07 -12.24
CA LEU A 97 19.40 4.77 -10.83
C LEU A 97 20.29 3.64 -10.31
N LEU A 98 20.87 2.79 -11.17
CA LEU A 98 21.64 1.62 -10.75
C LEU A 98 22.90 1.97 -9.96
N LYS A 99 23.40 3.20 -10.08
CA LYS A 99 24.53 3.74 -9.29
C LYS A 99 24.15 4.11 -7.85
N GLU A 100 22.86 4.20 -7.56
CA GLU A 100 22.37 4.56 -6.23
C GLU A 100 22.39 3.36 -5.27
N THR A 101 22.32 3.64 -3.98
CA THR A 101 21.94 2.66 -2.97
C THR A 101 20.41 2.50 -2.99
N ILE A 102 19.95 1.27 -3.22
CA ILE A 102 18.51 0.96 -3.12
C ILE A 102 18.17 0.50 -1.71
N ILE A 103 17.21 1.17 -1.09
CA ILE A 103 16.66 0.80 0.21
C ILE A 103 15.31 0.16 -0.04
N VAL A 104 15.17 -1.11 0.34
CA VAL A 104 13.93 -1.88 0.14
C VAL A 104 13.36 -2.34 1.48
N ARG A 105 12.09 -2.66 1.46
CA ARG A 105 11.43 -3.32 2.59
C ARG A 105 11.99 -4.74 2.76
N GLU A 106 11.65 -5.35 3.88
CA GLU A 106 11.99 -6.74 4.20
C GLU A 106 11.35 -7.73 3.23
N GLU A 107 11.92 -8.94 3.16
CA GLU A 107 11.30 -10.06 2.45
C GLU A 107 9.90 -10.36 3.03
N GLY A 108 8.96 -10.66 2.15
CA GLY A 108 7.54 -10.85 2.51
C GLY A 108 6.72 -9.57 2.50
N SER A 109 7.32 -8.39 2.37
CA SER A 109 6.60 -7.13 2.15
C SER A 109 5.94 -7.12 0.77
N GLY A 110 4.66 -6.76 0.72
CA GLY A 110 3.93 -6.57 -0.54
C GLY A 110 4.52 -5.43 -1.39
N THR A 111 4.97 -4.35 -0.75
CA THR A 111 5.64 -3.23 -1.42
C THR A 111 6.93 -3.66 -2.10
N ARG A 112 7.79 -4.43 -1.40
CA ARG A 112 9.02 -4.99 -1.97
C ARG A 112 8.72 -5.92 -3.14
N ARG A 113 7.76 -6.82 -2.99
CA ARG A 113 7.39 -7.77 -4.03
C ARG A 113 6.95 -7.08 -5.32
N ILE A 114 6.10 -6.06 -5.24
CA ILE A 114 5.66 -5.29 -6.40
C ILE A 114 6.84 -4.63 -7.09
N PHE A 115 7.75 -4.03 -6.33
CA PHE A 115 8.96 -3.44 -6.88
C PHE A 115 9.84 -4.46 -7.60
N GLU A 116 10.14 -5.60 -6.98
CA GLU A 116 10.95 -6.68 -7.58
C GLU A 116 10.31 -7.27 -8.84
N GLU A 117 8.98 -7.50 -8.83
CA GLU A 117 8.24 -7.99 -10.00
C GLU A 117 8.34 -7.00 -11.17
N ARG A 118 8.23 -5.71 -10.91
CA ARG A 118 8.35 -4.64 -11.93
C ARG A 118 9.78 -4.48 -12.43
N LEU A 119 10.78 -4.59 -11.55
CA LEU A 119 12.19 -4.63 -11.95
C LEU A 119 12.45 -5.79 -12.91
N MET A 120 12.02 -7.00 -12.54
CA MET A 120 12.17 -8.19 -13.37
C MET A 120 11.49 -8.05 -14.73
N ALA A 121 10.27 -7.52 -14.76
CA ALA A 121 9.54 -7.26 -16.01
C ALA A 121 10.25 -6.22 -16.90
N SER A 122 11.06 -5.35 -16.32
CA SER A 122 11.88 -4.35 -17.03
C SER A 122 13.30 -4.83 -17.34
N GLY A 123 13.64 -6.08 -16.98
CA GLY A 123 14.95 -6.67 -17.26
C GLY A 123 16.02 -6.39 -16.20
N TYR A 124 15.65 -5.98 -15.00
CA TYR A 124 16.55 -5.66 -13.90
C TYR A 124 16.25 -6.48 -12.65
N ALA A 125 17.20 -6.45 -11.70
CA ALA A 125 17.09 -7.05 -10.39
C ALA A 125 17.73 -6.16 -9.31
N LEU A 126 17.49 -6.44 -8.04
CA LEU A 126 18.06 -5.65 -6.93
C LEU A 126 19.57 -5.64 -6.91
N ASN A 127 20.22 -6.74 -7.30
CA ASN A 127 21.68 -6.86 -7.37
C ASN A 127 22.33 -6.06 -8.51
N ASP A 128 21.55 -5.46 -9.40
CA ASP A 128 22.08 -4.52 -10.41
C ASP A 128 22.38 -3.14 -9.82
N PHE A 129 21.81 -2.81 -8.65
CA PHE A 129 22.17 -1.59 -7.93
C PHE A 129 23.53 -1.68 -7.26
N THR A 130 24.20 -0.54 -7.08
CA THR A 130 25.50 -0.49 -6.44
C THR A 130 25.50 -1.09 -5.03
N ARG A 131 24.41 -0.91 -4.29
CA ARG A 131 24.22 -1.46 -2.95
C ARG A 131 22.74 -1.66 -2.63
N GLU A 132 22.40 -2.80 -2.05
CA GLU A 132 21.08 -3.09 -1.49
C GLU A 132 21.11 -2.95 0.03
N VAL A 133 20.06 -2.31 0.60
CA VAL A 133 19.82 -2.20 2.03
C VAL A 133 18.36 -2.62 2.31
N SER A 134 18.16 -3.58 3.20
CA SER A 134 16.83 -4.08 3.57
C SER A 134 16.41 -3.54 4.95
N ILE A 135 15.29 -2.83 5.02
CA ILE A 135 14.76 -2.20 6.24
C ILE A 135 13.25 -2.38 6.32
N SER A 136 12.76 -2.89 7.46
CA SER A 136 11.33 -3.14 7.66
C SER A 136 10.53 -1.93 8.17
N SER A 137 11.21 -0.87 8.60
CA SER A 137 10.59 0.33 9.19
C SER A 137 10.46 1.46 8.19
N PHE A 138 9.23 1.94 7.95
CA PHE A 138 9.01 3.15 7.13
C PHE A 138 9.68 4.40 7.73
N VAL A 139 9.67 4.53 9.05
CA VAL A 139 10.33 5.65 9.73
C VAL A 139 11.82 5.68 9.43
N SER A 140 12.49 4.54 9.51
CA SER A 140 13.92 4.41 9.22
C SER A 140 14.22 4.62 7.74
N ILE A 141 13.42 4.04 6.83
CA ILE A 141 13.59 4.24 5.38
C ILE A 141 13.48 5.73 5.04
N LYS A 142 12.44 6.41 5.52
CA LYS A 142 12.24 7.84 5.25
C LYS A 142 13.40 8.69 5.78
N ALA A 143 13.89 8.41 6.98
CA ALA A 143 15.02 9.14 7.56
C ALA A 143 16.31 8.95 6.75
N LEU A 144 16.60 7.73 6.30
CA LEU A 144 17.78 7.42 5.50
C LEU A 144 17.70 8.06 4.10
N VAL A 145 16.55 8.01 3.46
CA VAL A 145 16.33 8.66 2.16
C VAL A 145 16.43 10.17 2.28
N ALA A 146 15.78 10.79 3.27
CA ALA A 146 15.89 12.23 3.53
C ALA A 146 17.34 12.67 3.80
N GLY A 147 18.12 11.81 4.45
CA GLY A 147 19.55 12.02 4.73
C GLY A 147 20.47 11.74 3.54
N GLY A 148 19.96 11.39 2.37
CA GLY A 148 20.75 11.16 1.16
C GLY A 148 21.53 9.84 1.13
N VAL A 149 21.19 8.87 1.99
CA VAL A 149 21.87 7.56 2.03
C VAL A 149 21.56 6.72 0.80
N GLY A 150 20.36 6.84 0.24
CA GLY A 150 19.92 6.11 -0.93
C GLY A 150 18.51 6.51 -1.36
N ILE A 151 17.99 5.74 -2.30
CA ILE A 151 16.64 5.87 -2.85
C ILE A 151 15.79 4.67 -2.43
N SER A 152 14.48 4.81 -2.55
CA SER A 152 13.53 3.72 -2.37
C SER A 152 12.34 3.86 -3.31
N PHE A 153 11.51 2.84 -3.41
CA PHE A 153 10.24 2.88 -4.13
C PHE A 153 9.12 2.50 -3.18
N LEU A 154 8.20 3.41 -2.96
CA LEU A 154 7.10 3.29 -2.00
C LEU A 154 5.81 3.87 -2.60
N TYR A 155 4.69 3.64 -1.93
CA TYR A 155 3.45 4.33 -2.27
C TYR A 155 3.48 5.80 -1.86
N GLN A 156 2.86 6.65 -2.66
CA GLN A 156 2.78 8.10 -2.45
C GLN A 156 2.29 8.47 -1.05
N SER A 157 1.30 7.75 -0.51
CA SER A 157 0.74 8.01 0.82
C SER A 157 1.76 7.90 1.96
N VAL A 158 2.82 7.11 1.80
CA VAL A 158 3.89 6.99 2.80
C VAL A 158 4.68 8.28 2.98
N VAL A 159 4.79 9.09 1.92
CA VAL A 159 5.64 10.28 1.86
C VAL A 159 4.87 11.58 1.61
N ALA A 160 3.54 11.53 1.57
CA ALA A 160 2.69 12.67 1.22
C ALA A 160 2.92 13.93 2.08
N ASN A 161 3.31 13.76 3.33
CA ASN A 161 3.53 14.84 4.29
C ASN A 161 5.02 15.01 4.69
N GLU A 162 5.94 14.46 3.90
CA GLU A 162 7.38 14.51 4.19
C GLU A 162 8.07 15.60 3.38
N GLU A 163 8.30 16.76 4.01
CA GLU A 163 8.92 17.92 3.35
C GLU A 163 10.36 17.68 2.89
N SER A 164 11.09 16.79 3.57
CA SER A 164 12.49 16.45 3.28
C SER A 164 12.67 15.39 2.21
N ILE A 165 11.59 14.85 1.67
CA ILE A 165 11.59 13.79 0.66
C ILE A 165 11.04 14.33 -0.65
N GLY A 166 11.76 14.08 -1.73
CA GLY A 166 11.32 14.28 -3.10
C GLY A 166 10.90 12.98 -3.76
N THR A 167 10.14 13.08 -4.83
CA THR A 167 9.68 11.94 -5.62
C THR A 167 10.20 12.03 -7.05
N PHE A 168 10.34 10.88 -7.70
CA PHE A 168 10.64 10.76 -9.12
C PHE A 168 9.84 9.59 -9.72
N THR A 169 9.79 9.53 -11.04
CA THR A 169 9.08 8.48 -11.77
C THR A 169 10.01 7.71 -12.70
N VAL A 170 9.66 6.44 -12.94
CA VAL A 170 10.35 5.53 -13.86
C VAL A 170 9.31 4.69 -14.58
N ASP A 171 9.33 4.66 -15.92
CA ASP A 171 8.42 3.85 -16.71
C ASP A 171 8.48 2.37 -16.33
N GLY A 172 7.32 1.73 -16.27
CA GLY A 172 7.20 0.33 -15.91
C GLY A 172 7.42 0.01 -14.41
N ILE A 173 7.98 0.95 -13.64
CA ILE A 173 8.23 0.79 -12.20
C ILE A 173 7.20 1.58 -11.38
N THR A 174 7.01 2.87 -11.68
CA THR A 174 6.18 3.78 -10.88
C THR A 174 4.73 3.86 -11.36
N GLU A 175 4.22 2.76 -11.88
CA GLU A 175 2.80 2.65 -12.24
C GLU A 175 1.93 2.55 -10.97
N PRO A 176 0.71 3.12 -10.97
CA PRO A 176 -0.23 2.95 -9.87
C PRO A 176 -0.54 1.47 -9.60
N HIS A 177 -0.87 1.17 -8.35
CA HIS A 177 -1.23 -0.19 -7.94
C HIS A 177 -2.58 -0.19 -7.21
N PRO A 178 -3.48 -1.18 -7.46
CA PRO A 178 -4.78 -1.22 -6.84
C PRO A 178 -4.72 -1.62 -5.37
N PHE A 179 -5.44 -0.88 -4.53
CA PHE A 179 -5.80 -1.30 -3.18
C PHE A 179 -7.22 -1.83 -3.18
N HIS A 180 -7.44 -3.02 -2.60
CA HIS A 180 -8.74 -3.68 -2.56
C HIS A 180 -9.25 -3.81 -1.14
N VAL A 181 -10.55 -3.63 -0.99
CA VAL A 181 -11.29 -4.12 0.17
C VAL A 181 -11.71 -5.56 -0.11
N VAL A 182 -11.37 -6.47 0.81
CA VAL A 182 -11.58 -7.91 0.68
C VAL A 182 -12.35 -8.43 1.90
N TYR A 183 -13.32 -9.27 1.69
CA TYR A 183 -14.16 -9.82 2.75
C TYR A 183 -14.74 -11.18 2.38
N THR A 184 -15.21 -11.90 3.39
CA THR A 184 -15.84 -13.21 3.23
C THR A 184 -17.20 -13.07 2.51
N ARG A 185 -17.47 -13.97 1.58
CA ARG A 185 -18.74 -14.01 0.83
C ARG A 185 -19.94 -14.17 1.73
N ASN A 186 -21.07 -13.66 1.25
CA ASN A 186 -22.37 -13.78 1.92
C ASN A 186 -22.41 -13.18 3.34
N THR A 187 -21.67 -12.09 3.56
CA THR A 187 -21.67 -11.32 4.82
C THR A 187 -22.14 -9.88 4.57
N ASN A 188 -22.44 -9.14 5.65
CA ASN A 188 -22.72 -7.70 5.58
C ASN A 188 -21.45 -6.84 5.53
N ALA A 189 -20.30 -7.45 5.35
CA ALA A 189 -19.01 -6.77 5.41
C ALA A 189 -18.86 -5.63 4.40
N LYS A 190 -19.45 -5.77 3.19
CA LYS A 190 -19.47 -4.69 2.20
C LYS A 190 -20.10 -3.40 2.77
N ASN A 191 -21.24 -3.53 3.43
CA ASN A 191 -21.94 -2.39 4.03
C ASN A 191 -21.09 -1.74 5.15
N TYR A 192 -20.46 -2.54 6.00
CA TYR A 192 -19.58 -2.04 7.05
C TYR A 192 -18.38 -1.32 6.47
N ALA A 193 -17.74 -1.88 5.44
CA ALA A 193 -16.62 -1.27 4.76
C ALA A 193 -17.01 0.06 4.09
N GLN A 194 -18.13 0.12 3.40
CA GLN A 194 -18.63 1.34 2.76
C GLN A 194 -18.99 2.43 3.77
N GLN A 195 -19.59 2.07 4.91
CA GLN A 195 -19.85 3.02 5.98
C GLN A 195 -18.58 3.57 6.62
N PHE A 196 -17.55 2.73 6.74
CA PHE A 196 -16.27 3.11 7.31
C PHE A 196 -15.41 3.96 6.35
N LEU A 197 -15.35 3.58 5.07
CA LEU A 197 -14.49 4.21 4.06
C LEU A 197 -15.18 5.37 3.32
N GLY A 198 -16.48 5.60 3.55
CA GLY A 198 -17.29 6.53 2.78
C GLY A 198 -17.78 5.93 1.45
N SER A 199 -18.83 6.53 0.87
CA SER A 199 -19.46 6.08 -0.38
C SER A 199 -18.68 6.49 -1.64
N ASP A 200 -17.53 7.13 -1.54
CA ASP A 200 -16.72 7.62 -2.66
C ASP A 200 -15.79 6.56 -3.30
N ALA A 201 -15.95 5.29 -2.92
CA ALA A 201 -15.38 4.20 -3.72
C ALA A 201 -16.21 4.09 -5.01
N ASN A 202 -15.78 4.79 -6.05
CA ASN A 202 -16.41 4.84 -7.36
C ASN A 202 -16.83 3.44 -7.85
N GLU A 203 -18.13 3.23 -7.97
CA GLU A 203 -18.72 2.21 -8.86
C GLU A 203 -18.51 2.62 -10.33
N THR A 204 -17.27 2.80 -10.75
CA THR A 204 -16.93 3.11 -12.13
C THR A 204 -16.21 1.95 -12.80
N HIS A 205 -16.97 1.19 -13.57
CA HIS A 205 -16.54 0.37 -14.71
C HIS A 205 -15.73 -0.91 -14.43
N CYS A 206 -16.44 -1.97 -14.02
CA CYS A 206 -15.97 -3.32 -14.34
C CYS A 206 -17.08 -4.25 -14.87
N GLU A 207 -18.03 -3.74 -15.66
CA GLU A 207 -19.05 -4.59 -16.33
C GLU A 207 -19.04 -4.57 -17.86
N LYS A 208 -18.02 -4.07 -18.53
CA LYS A 208 -17.99 -4.03 -20.01
C LYS A 208 -16.66 -4.47 -20.64
N GLN A 209 -16.09 -5.61 -20.24
CA GLN A 209 -15.02 -6.20 -21.05
C GLN A 209 -14.94 -7.73 -20.99
N PHE A 210 -16.06 -8.44 -20.86
CA PHE A 210 -16.15 -9.86 -21.22
C PHE A 210 -17.52 -10.13 -21.87
N ARG A 211 -17.62 -9.76 -23.14
CA ARG A 211 -18.50 -10.39 -24.15
C ARG A 211 -17.73 -10.55 -25.43
#